data_23f9a013ca7885037fe3f0e164a425dc
#
_entry.id   23f9a013ca7885037fe3f0e164a425dc
#
_cell.length_a   1.000
_cell.length_b   1.000
_cell.length_c   1.000
_cell.angle_alpha   90.00
_cell.angle_beta   90.00
_cell.angle_gamma   90.00
#
_symmetry.space_group_name_H-M   'P 1'
#
loop_
_entity.id
_entity.type
_entity.pdbx_description
1 polymer ?
#
loop_
_entity_poly.entity_id
_entity_poly.type
_entity_poly.pdbx_seq_one_letter_code
_entity_poly.pdbx_strand_id
1 'polypeptide(L)'
;MEGLNDLLTASPELFLALSGMGLLMAGVYTNQQAVRAVSWMALGAFALSAVLLWTVVPTGAVVFNDLFIADPFGRLIKTLVLLGASAALLLSMDYAEREGMRRFEFPVLIVFATLGMMMMVSANGLIALYVGLELQSLALYVLAAFQRDSTRSTEAGLKYFVLGALSSGMLLYGCSLIYGFTGTTEFGALSTMFADGFEVSVGLVFGLVFLISGLAFKAVSYTHLTLPTIYSV
;
A
#
# COMPACT_ATOMS: atom_id res chain seq x y z
N MET A 1 13.58 -26.16 -3.68
CA MET A 1 14.38 -25.16 -2.90
C MET A 1 14.02 -23.72 -3.30
N GLU A 2 13.58 -23.48 -4.55
CA GLU A 2 13.16 -22.14 -5.01
C GLU A 2 12.01 -21.55 -4.18
N GLY A 3 10.92 -22.26 -4.00
CA GLY A 3 9.78 -21.73 -3.24
C GLY A 3 10.07 -21.36 -1.78
N LEU A 4 11.07 -21.96 -1.14
CA LEU A 4 11.48 -21.57 0.21
C LEU A 4 12.25 -20.23 0.19
N ASN A 5 13.08 -20.01 -0.83
CA ASN A 5 13.79 -18.75 -0.99
C ASN A 5 12.82 -17.60 -1.28
N ASP A 6 11.77 -17.85 -2.08
CA ASP A 6 10.73 -16.87 -2.37
C ASP A 6 10.02 -16.44 -1.08
N LEU A 7 9.62 -17.42 -0.25
CA LEU A 7 8.95 -17.14 1.02
C LEU A 7 9.89 -16.41 2.02
N LEU A 8 11.17 -16.76 2.05
CA LEU A 8 12.15 -16.07 2.91
C LEU A 8 12.37 -14.63 2.46
N THR A 9 12.40 -14.39 1.15
CA THR A 9 12.58 -13.04 0.59
C THR A 9 11.38 -12.13 0.88
N ALA A 10 10.15 -12.66 0.84
CA ALA A 10 8.93 -11.93 1.17
C ALA A 10 8.51 -12.06 2.65
N SER A 11 9.39 -12.59 3.51
CA SER A 11 9.05 -12.86 4.92
C SER A 11 8.56 -11.65 5.71
N PRO A 12 9.05 -10.40 5.53
CA PRO A 12 8.53 -9.24 6.25
C PRO A 12 7.08 -8.91 5.86
N GLU A 13 6.75 -8.98 4.57
CA GLU A 13 5.41 -8.75 4.04
C GLU A 13 4.45 -9.85 4.46
N LEU A 14 4.84 -11.10 4.34
CA LEU A 14 4.04 -12.25 4.79
C LEU A 14 3.78 -12.18 6.29
N PHE A 15 4.80 -11.83 7.08
CA PHE A 15 4.65 -11.66 8.52
C PHE A 15 3.67 -10.53 8.85
N LEU A 16 3.76 -9.37 8.18
CA LEU A 16 2.80 -8.27 8.38
C LEU A 16 1.38 -8.65 7.96
N ALA A 17 1.21 -9.38 6.86
CA ALA A 17 -0.10 -9.86 6.43
C ALA A 17 -0.74 -10.77 7.48
N LEU A 18 0.01 -11.77 7.96
CA LEU A 18 -0.44 -12.69 9.01
C LEU A 18 -0.69 -11.96 10.34
N SER A 19 0.18 -11.01 10.70
CA SER A 19 -0.01 -10.18 11.89
C SER A 19 -1.27 -9.33 11.80
N GLY A 20 -1.53 -8.68 10.65
CA GLY A 20 -2.74 -7.89 10.42
C GLY A 20 -4.02 -8.73 10.58
N MET A 21 -4.04 -9.92 9.99
CA MET A 21 -5.16 -10.87 10.15
C MET A 21 -5.29 -11.35 11.62
N GLY A 22 -4.18 -11.67 12.28
CA GLY A 22 -4.15 -12.07 13.68
C GLY A 22 -4.64 -10.97 14.62
N LEU A 23 -4.22 -9.72 14.38
CA LEU A 23 -4.66 -8.54 15.15
C LEU A 23 -6.15 -8.26 14.96
N LEU A 24 -6.66 -8.44 13.74
CA LEU A 24 -8.10 -8.30 13.46
C LEU A 24 -8.90 -9.35 14.23
N MET A 25 -8.47 -10.61 14.19
CA MET A 25 -9.13 -11.68 14.94
C MET A 25 -9.05 -11.45 16.46
N ALA A 26 -7.87 -11.08 16.97
CA ALA A 26 -7.69 -10.76 18.39
C ALA A 26 -8.58 -9.58 18.81
N GLY A 27 -8.67 -8.53 17.98
CA GLY A 27 -9.47 -7.35 18.25
C GLY A 27 -10.96 -7.62 18.37
N VAL A 28 -11.51 -8.57 17.59
CA VAL A 28 -12.94 -8.95 17.65
C VAL A 28 -13.30 -9.59 18.98
N TYR A 29 -12.40 -10.39 19.55
CA TYR A 29 -12.63 -11.07 20.83
C TYR A 29 -12.24 -10.24 22.06
N THR A 30 -11.71 -9.05 21.86
CA THR A 30 -11.14 -8.24 22.92
C THR A 30 -12.09 -7.07 23.28
N ASN A 31 -12.24 -6.79 24.56
CA ASN A 31 -13.05 -5.67 25.06
C ASN A 31 -12.41 -4.31 24.68
N GLN A 32 -13.21 -3.24 24.67
CA GLN A 32 -12.77 -1.86 24.33
C GLN A 32 -11.55 -1.36 25.13
N GLN A 33 -11.27 -1.92 26.30
CA GLN A 33 -10.08 -1.59 27.10
C GLN A 33 -8.77 -2.10 26.47
N ALA A 34 -8.81 -3.05 25.56
CA ALA A 34 -7.63 -3.65 24.95
C ALA A 34 -7.26 -3.07 23.56
N VAL A 35 -7.94 -2.03 23.09
CA VAL A 35 -7.56 -1.32 21.84
C VAL A 35 -6.11 -0.86 21.92
N ARG A 36 -5.68 -0.37 23.07
CA ARG A 36 -4.28 0.03 23.31
C ARG A 36 -3.31 -1.16 23.20
N ALA A 37 -3.73 -2.35 23.62
CA ALA A 37 -2.92 -3.56 23.47
C ALA A 37 -2.77 -3.95 21.98
N VAL A 38 -3.82 -3.84 21.17
CA VAL A 38 -3.75 -4.07 19.70
C VAL A 38 -2.77 -3.10 19.05
N SER A 39 -2.77 -1.83 19.46
CA SER A 39 -1.81 -0.83 18.94
C SER A 39 -0.36 -1.18 19.32
N TRP A 40 -0.10 -1.63 20.55
CA TRP A 40 1.24 -2.08 20.96
C TRP A 40 1.67 -3.35 20.22
N MET A 41 0.74 -4.30 19.99
CA MET A 41 1.03 -5.49 19.19
C MET A 41 1.33 -5.12 17.74
N ALA A 42 0.64 -4.14 17.14
CA ALA A 42 0.93 -3.64 15.81
C ALA A 42 2.33 -3.01 15.73
N LEU A 43 2.72 -2.22 16.73
CA LEU A 43 4.10 -1.69 16.84
C LEU A 43 5.14 -2.80 16.96
N GLY A 44 4.85 -3.83 17.76
CA GLY A 44 5.68 -5.03 17.85
C GLY A 44 5.81 -5.74 16.50
N ALA A 45 4.72 -5.81 15.72
CA ALA A 45 4.74 -6.39 14.37
C ALA A 45 5.61 -5.56 13.41
N PHE A 46 5.56 -4.23 13.47
CA PHE A 46 6.44 -3.37 12.66
C PHE A 46 7.91 -3.56 13.04
N ALA A 47 8.23 -3.61 14.35
CA ALA A 47 9.58 -3.83 14.82
C ALA A 47 10.12 -5.21 14.37
N LEU A 48 9.33 -6.26 14.50
CA LEU A 48 9.73 -7.60 14.08
C LEU A 48 9.87 -7.70 12.56
N SER A 49 8.97 -7.07 11.80
CA SER A 49 9.11 -6.98 10.34
C SER A 49 10.41 -6.25 9.94
N ALA A 50 10.80 -5.19 10.64
CA ALA A 50 12.07 -4.51 10.42
C ALA A 50 13.27 -5.43 10.72
N VAL A 51 13.22 -6.23 11.79
CA VAL A 51 14.25 -7.23 12.09
C VAL A 51 14.34 -8.28 11.00
N LEU A 52 13.21 -8.84 10.54
CA LEU A 52 13.19 -9.81 9.44
C LEU A 52 13.78 -9.22 8.15
N LEU A 53 13.47 -7.98 7.85
CA LEU A 53 13.97 -7.28 6.67
C LEU A 53 15.50 -7.18 6.64
N TRP A 54 16.13 -7.02 7.80
CA TRP A 54 17.59 -6.89 7.90
C TRP A 54 18.34 -8.20 8.13
N THR A 55 17.69 -9.20 8.72
CA THR A 55 18.36 -10.46 9.11
C THR A 55 18.08 -11.61 8.15
N VAL A 56 16.91 -11.66 7.54
CA VAL A 56 16.46 -12.83 6.76
C VAL A 56 16.47 -12.56 5.26
N VAL A 57 16.08 -11.35 4.83
CA VAL A 57 15.93 -11.05 3.40
C VAL A 57 17.29 -10.92 2.71
N PRO A 58 17.59 -11.77 1.70
CA PRO A 58 18.81 -11.63 0.92
C PRO A 58 18.76 -10.37 0.04
N THR A 59 19.90 -9.73 -0.21
CA THR A 59 19.99 -8.56 -1.11
C THR A 59 20.20 -9.01 -2.55
N GLY A 60 19.46 -8.37 -3.47
CA GLY A 60 19.57 -8.63 -4.91
C GLY A 60 18.79 -9.86 -5.38
N ALA A 61 17.91 -10.41 -4.54
CA ALA A 61 17.02 -11.51 -4.93
C ALA A 61 15.85 -10.99 -5.76
N VAL A 62 15.54 -11.68 -6.84
CA VAL A 62 14.33 -11.52 -7.63
C VAL A 62 13.55 -12.83 -7.53
N VAL A 63 12.30 -12.78 -7.13
CA VAL A 63 11.48 -13.94 -6.76
C VAL A 63 10.06 -13.82 -7.28
N PHE A 64 9.28 -14.89 -7.19
CA PHE A 64 7.90 -14.95 -7.69
C PHE A 64 7.81 -14.66 -9.20
N ASN A 65 8.58 -15.34 -10.03
CA ASN A 65 8.61 -15.15 -11.48
C ASN A 65 8.85 -13.67 -11.85
N ASP A 66 9.89 -13.09 -11.28
CA ASP A 66 10.32 -11.71 -11.52
C ASP A 66 9.31 -10.61 -11.08
N LEU A 67 8.28 -10.96 -10.30
CA LEU A 67 7.29 -9.98 -9.82
C LEU A 67 7.73 -9.21 -8.58
N PHE A 68 8.71 -9.72 -7.83
CA PHE A 68 9.15 -9.15 -6.56
C PHE A 68 10.68 -9.06 -6.49
N ILE A 69 11.18 -7.87 -6.16
CA ILE A 69 12.62 -7.60 -6.04
C ILE A 69 12.98 -7.17 -4.62
N ALA A 70 14.11 -7.70 -4.11
CA ALA A 70 14.68 -7.32 -2.83
C ALA A 70 16.06 -6.68 -3.05
N ASP A 71 16.10 -5.38 -3.26
CA ASP A 71 17.30 -4.59 -3.46
C ASP A 71 17.70 -3.78 -2.21
N PRO A 72 18.93 -3.27 -2.12
CA PRO A 72 19.37 -2.43 -0.99
C PRO A 72 18.59 -1.12 -0.87
N PHE A 73 18.17 -0.52 -1.98
CA PHE A 73 17.39 0.71 -1.99
C PHE A 73 15.98 0.44 -1.45
N GLY A 74 15.31 -0.60 -1.93
CA GLY A 74 14.01 -1.02 -1.42
C GLY A 74 14.04 -1.36 0.07
N ARG A 75 15.13 -2.00 0.55
CA ARG A 75 15.33 -2.24 1.99
C ARG A 75 15.35 -0.94 2.80
N LEU A 76 16.06 0.09 2.32
CA LEU A 76 16.09 1.40 2.97
C LEU A 76 14.70 2.03 3.00
N ILE A 77 14.00 2.06 1.86
CA ILE A 77 12.65 2.65 1.76
C ILE A 77 11.67 1.91 2.66
N LYS A 78 11.67 0.57 2.67
CA LYS A 78 10.82 -0.23 3.58
C LYS A 78 11.10 0.08 5.04
N THR A 79 12.36 0.28 5.42
CA THR A 79 12.71 0.68 6.79
C THR A 79 12.10 2.05 7.13
N LEU A 80 12.18 3.03 6.22
CA LEU A 80 11.55 4.34 6.40
C LEU A 80 10.02 4.25 6.48
N VAL A 81 9.40 3.38 5.67
CA VAL A 81 7.96 3.10 5.72
C VAL A 81 7.55 2.55 7.09
N LEU A 82 8.28 1.55 7.60
CA LEU A 82 8.00 0.95 8.91
C LEU A 82 8.19 1.96 10.06
N LEU A 83 9.22 2.80 10.00
CA LEU A 83 9.45 3.88 10.98
C LEU A 83 8.33 4.92 10.92
N GLY A 84 7.96 5.37 9.71
CA GLY A 84 6.87 6.33 9.51
C GLY A 84 5.52 5.80 10.00
N ALA A 85 5.20 4.54 9.69
CA ALA A 85 3.98 3.88 10.16
C ALA A 85 3.97 3.73 11.70
N SER A 86 5.11 3.38 12.29
CA SER A 86 5.25 3.30 13.75
C SER A 86 5.04 4.67 14.41
N ALA A 87 5.64 5.72 13.86
CA ALA A 87 5.46 7.09 14.37
C ALA A 87 4.00 7.55 14.22
N ALA A 88 3.38 7.31 13.06
CA ALA A 88 1.98 7.63 12.82
C ALA A 88 1.05 6.92 13.81
N LEU A 89 1.30 5.62 14.06
CA LEU A 89 0.51 4.85 15.01
C LEU A 89 0.70 5.36 16.45
N LEU A 90 1.92 5.68 16.87
CA LEU A 90 2.19 6.24 18.21
C LEU A 90 1.47 7.58 18.41
N LEU A 91 1.58 8.49 17.45
CA LEU A 91 0.93 9.80 17.51
C LEU A 91 -0.60 9.69 17.50
N SER A 92 -1.14 8.70 16.79
CA SER A 92 -2.58 8.50 16.69
C SER A 92 -3.22 7.91 17.96
N MET A 93 -2.47 7.24 18.83
CA MET A 93 -3.02 6.63 20.04
C MET A 93 -3.70 7.65 20.97
N ASP A 94 -3.00 8.75 21.28
CA ASP A 94 -3.53 9.80 22.15
C ASP A 94 -4.64 10.60 21.48
N TYR A 95 -4.54 10.82 20.17
CA TYR A 95 -5.56 11.48 19.38
C TYR A 95 -6.87 10.68 19.35
N ALA A 96 -6.76 9.37 19.06
CA ALA A 96 -7.93 8.47 19.04
C ALA A 96 -8.63 8.38 20.40
N GLU A 97 -7.89 8.52 21.50
CA GLU A 97 -8.48 8.60 22.85
C GLU A 97 -9.29 9.87 23.06
N ARG A 98 -8.78 11.02 22.63
CA ARG A 98 -9.43 12.32 22.82
C ARG A 98 -10.71 12.48 21.98
N GLU A 99 -10.67 11.95 20.75
CA GLU A 99 -11.78 12.03 19.79
C GLU A 99 -12.81 10.90 19.93
N GLY A 100 -12.67 10.01 20.92
CA GLY A 100 -13.58 8.88 21.13
C GLY A 100 -13.53 7.80 20.05
N MET A 101 -12.50 7.80 19.21
CA MET A 101 -12.29 6.86 18.11
C MET A 101 -11.56 5.58 18.55
N ARG A 102 -11.80 5.10 19.77
CA ARG A 102 -11.17 3.90 20.33
C ARG A 102 -11.73 2.63 19.68
N ARG A 103 -11.20 2.29 18.51
CA ARG A 103 -11.57 1.06 17.78
C ARG A 103 -10.32 0.30 17.39
N PHE A 104 -10.34 -1.02 17.60
CA PHE A 104 -9.19 -1.90 17.30
C PHE A 104 -8.91 -1.99 15.79
N GLU A 105 -9.87 -1.67 14.95
CA GLU A 105 -9.73 -1.66 13.50
C GLU A 105 -8.74 -0.59 13.01
N PHE A 106 -8.56 0.50 13.75
CA PHE A 106 -7.68 1.59 13.36
C PHE A 106 -6.21 1.16 13.21
N PRO A 107 -5.55 0.56 14.22
CA PRO A 107 -4.18 0.05 14.06
C PRO A 107 -4.07 -1.06 13.02
N VAL A 108 -5.09 -1.91 12.86
CA VAL A 108 -5.11 -2.97 11.85
C VAL A 108 -5.09 -2.37 10.43
N LEU A 109 -5.86 -1.32 10.17
CA LEU A 109 -5.85 -0.61 8.88
C LEU A 109 -4.48 0.02 8.59
N ILE A 110 -3.80 0.56 9.60
CA ILE A 110 -2.43 1.09 9.43
C ILE A 110 -1.46 -0.05 9.05
N VAL A 111 -1.60 -1.24 9.66
CA VAL A 111 -0.79 -2.41 9.29
C VAL A 111 -1.01 -2.80 7.83
N PHE A 112 -2.25 -2.88 7.35
CA PHE A 112 -2.54 -3.19 5.96
C PHE A 112 -2.09 -2.10 4.98
N ALA A 113 -2.22 -0.82 5.35
CA ALA A 113 -1.67 0.28 4.56
C ALA A 113 -0.14 0.16 4.44
N THR A 114 0.54 -0.13 5.53
CA THR A 114 1.99 -0.34 5.58
C THR A 114 2.41 -1.54 4.73
N LEU A 115 1.68 -2.65 4.81
CA LEU A 115 1.88 -3.82 3.95
C LEU A 115 1.80 -3.46 2.47
N GLY A 116 0.76 -2.72 2.07
CA GLY A 116 0.60 -2.25 0.69
C GLY A 116 1.79 -1.38 0.23
N MET A 117 2.27 -0.47 1.07
CA MET A 117 3.46 0.34 0.78
C MET A 117 4.72 -0.53 0.62
N MET A 118 4.94 -1.52 1.47
CA MET A 118 6.08 -2.43 1.35
C MET A 118 6.02 -3.28 0.09
N MET A 119 4.84 -3.77 -0.28
CA MET A 119 4.61 -4.49 -1.54
C MET A 119 4.92 -3.63 -2.76
N MET A 120 4.49 -2.36 -2.77
CA MET A 120 4.82 -1.42 -3.86
C MET A 120 6.33 -1.22 -4.03
N VAL A 121 7.06 -1.10 -2.93
CA VAL A 121 8.53 -0.90 -2.96
C VAL A 121 9.26 -2.10 -3.57
N SER A 122 8.73 -3.29 -3.40
CA SER A 122 9.30 -4.52 -4.00
C SER A 122 8.68 -4.91 -5.33
N ALA A 123 7.73 -4.17 -5.84
CA ALA A 123 7.08 -4.49 -7.11
C ALA A 123 8.06 -4.36 -8.27
N ASN A 124 8.26 -5.41 -9.05
CA ASN A 124 9.10 -5.43 -10.25
C ASN A 124 8.27 -5.46 -11.55
N GLY A 125 6.97 -5.19 -11.43
CA GLY A 125 6.07 -5.12 -12.57
C GLY A 125 4.80 -4.32 -12.27
N LEU A 126 4.12 -3.92 -13.33
CA LEU A 126 2.93 -3.06 -13.27
C LEU A 126 1.80 -3.65 -12.41
N ILE A 127 1.57 -4.96 -12.50
CA ILE A 127 0.49 -5.62 -11.76
C ILE A 127 0.84 -5.74 -10.28
N ALA A 128 2.08 -6.09 -9.93
CA ALA A 128 2.53 -6.13 -8.54
C ALA A 128 2.46 -4.74 -7.89
N LEU A 129 2.88 -3.70 -8.62
CA LEU A 129 2.74 -2.31 -8.20
C LEU A 129 1.28 -1.93 -7.95
N TYR A 130 0.39 -2.29 -8.88
CA TYR A 130 -1.05 -2.02 -8.77
C TYR A 130 -1.66 -2.66 -7.52
N VAL A 131 -1.38 -3.95 -7.26
CA VAL A 131 -1.92 -4.67 -6.11
C VAL A 131 -1.47 -4.03 -4.79
N GLY A 132 -0.19 -3.69 -4.65
CA GLY A 132 0.33 -3.01 -3.45
C GLY A 132 -0.32 -1.64 -3.24
N LEU A 133 -0.49 -0.88 -4.32
CA LEU A 133 -1.11 0.44 -4.30
C LEU A 133 -2.61 0.37 -3.95
N GLU A 134 -3.34 -0.65 -4.42
CA GLU A 134 -4.74 -0.84 -4.05
C GLU A 134 -4.91 -1.24 -2.60
N LEU A 135 -4.08 -2.15 -2.10
CA LEU A 135 -4.11 -2.55 -0.70
C LEU A 135 -3.93 -1.36 0.24
N GLN A 136 -2.94 -0.50 -0.04
CA GLN A 136 -2.74 0.75 0.69
C GLN A 136 -3.96 1.67 0.57
N SER A 137 -4.45 1.89 -0.65
CA SER A 137 -5.55 2.83 -0.93
C SER A 137 -6.85 2.43 -0.22
N LEU A 138 -7.22 1.14 -0.28
CA LEU A 138 -8.42 0.62 0.39
C LEU A 138 -8.37 0.83 1.90
N ALA A 139 -7.21 0.60 2.53
CA ALA A 139 -7.03 0.88 3.95
C ALA A 139 -7.19 2.38 4.27
N LEU A 140 -6.63 3.26 3.43
CA LEU A 140 -6.72 4.71 3.61
C LEU A 140 -8.14 5.25 3.36
N TYR A 141 -8.92 4.68 2.43
CA TYR A 141 -10.32 5.07 2.23
C TYR A 141 -11.15 4.84 3.49
N VAL A 142 -10.95 3.68 4.15
CA VAL A 142 -11.65 3.37 5.41
C VAL A 142 -11.15 4.27 6.53
N LEU A 143 -9.86 4.56 6.61
CA LEU A 143 -9.29 5.49 7.60
C LEU A 143 -9.85 6.92 7.43
N ALA A 144 -10.04 7.41 6.21
CA ALA A 144 -10.64 8.72 5.95
C ALA A 144 -12.11 8.80 6.42
N ALA A 145 -12.86 7.70 6.33
CA ALA A 145 -14.26 7.58 6.78
C ALA A 145 -14.38 7.00 8.20
N PHE A 146 -13.31 6.98 8.99
CA PHE A 146 -13.28 6.21 10.23
C PHE A 146 -14.23 6.71 11.31
N GLN A 147 -14.45 8.03 11.38
CA GLN A 147 -15.39 8.66 12.32
C GLN A 147 -16.82 8.63 11.74
N ARG A 148 -17.50 7.51 11.96
CA ARG A 148 -18.83 7.20 11.37
C ARG A 148 -19.91 8.22 11.70
N ASP A 149 -19.86 8.85 12.88
CA ASP A 149 -20.86 9.81 13.36
C ASP A 149 -20.60 11.24 12.85
N SER A 150 -19.49 11.45 12.14
CA SER A 150 -19.12 12.72 11.53
C SER A 150 -19.52 12.74 10.05
N THR A 151 -20.47 13.60 9.70
CA THR A 151 -20.88 13.81 8.31
C THR A 151 -19.70 14.23 7.43
N ARG A 152 -18.78 15.04 7.96
CA ARG A 152 -17.56 15.47 7.24
C ARG A 152 -16.63 14.31 6.95
N SER A 153 -16.42 13.40 7.90
CA SER A 153 -15.59 12.22 7.71
C SER A 153 -16.19 11.25 6.69
N THR A 154 -17.49 11.01 6.77
CA THR A 154 -18.22 10.15 5.83
C THR A 154 -18.20 10.72 4.42
N GLU A 155 -18.42 12.03 4.27
CA GLU A 155 -18.35 12.73 2.98
C GLU A 155 -16.94 12.68 2.39
N ALA A 156 -15.91 12.96 3.19
CA ALA A 156 -14.51 12.89 2.77
C ALA A 156 -14.14 11.48 2.31
N GLY A 157 -14.48 10.45 3.09
CA GLY A 157 -14.22 9.07 2.74
C GLY A 157 -14.94 8.61 1.47
N LEU A 158 -16.21 9.02 1.29
CA LEU A 158 -16.97 8.69 0.08
C LEU A 158 -16.36 9.37 -1.16
N LYS A 159 -16.02 10.65 -1.09
CA LYS A 159 -15.34 11.36 -2.18
C LYS A 159 -14.02 10.70 -2.52
N TYR A 160 -13.21 10.38 -1.51
CA TYR A 160 -11.91 9.74 -1.69
C TYR A 160 -12.05 8.36 -2.33
N PHE A 161 -13.01 7.55 -1.86
CA PHE A 161 -13.28 6.23 -2.42
C PHE A 161 -13.73 6.29 -3.88
N VAL A 162 -14.73 7.11 -4.22
CA VAL A 162 -15.30 7.17 -5.58
C VAL A 162 -14.24 7.65 -6.58
N LEU A 163 -13.54 8.74 -6.27
CA LEU A 163 -12.50 9.28 -7.14
C LEU A 163 -11.29 8.35 -7.21
N GLY A 164 -10.92 7.74 -6.09
CA GLY A 164 -9.85 6.76 -6.03
C GLY A 164 -10.15 5.50 -6.84
N ALA A 165 -11.38 4.97 -6.76
CA ALA A 165 -11.79 3.81 -7.55
C ALA A 165 -11.77 4.09 -9.07
N LEU A 166 -12.19 5.31 -9.48
CA LEU A 166 -12.08 5.72 -10.87
C LEU A 166 -10.62 5.75 -11.34
N SER A 167 -9.75 6.37 -10.54
CA SER A 167 -8.30 6.43 -10.83
C SER A 167 -7.67 5.04 -10.90
N SER A 168 -8.07 4.13 -9.99
CA SER A 168 -7.62 2.74 -9.99
C SER A 168 -8.05 1.99 -11.24
N GLY A 169 -9.29 2.21 -11.70
CA GLY A 169 -9.78 1.65 -12.96
C GLY A 169 -8.99 2.14 -14.17
N MET A 170 -8.66 3.45 -14.20
CA MET A 170 -7.81 4.02 -15.25
C MET A 170 -6.40 3.42 -15.23
N LEU A 171 -5.80 3.29 -14.04
CA LEU A 171 -4.48 2.71 -13.87
C LEU A 171 -4.44 1.25 -14.35
N LEU A 172 -5.39 0.43 -13.91
CA LEU A 172 -5.49 -0.98 -14.31
C LEU A 172 -5.72 -1.13 -15.82
N TYR A 173 -6.57 -0.30 -16.39
CA TYR A 173 -6.80 -0.29 -17.83
C TYR A 173 -5.54 0.12 -18.60
N GLY A 174 -4.78 1.11 -18.09
CA GLY A 174 -3.46 1.47 -18.63
C GLY A 174 -2.48 0.28 -18.62
N CYS A 175 -2.38 -0.44 -17.48
CA CYS A 175 -1.56 -1.66 -17.38
C CYS A 175 -2.00 -2.73 -18.39
N SER A 176 -3.31 -2.92 -18.55
CA SER A 176 -3.89 -3.89 -19.50
C SER A 176 -3.56 -3.54 -20.95
N LEU A 177 -3.65 -2.26 -21.34
CA LEU A 177 -3.24 -1.82 -22.66
C LEU A 177 -1.74 -2.01 -22.90
N ILE A 178 -0.88 -1.64 -21.94
CA ILE A 178 0.56 -1.88 -22.05
C ILE A 178 0.82 -3.36 -22.28
N TYR A 179 0.24 -4.22 -21.46
CA TYR A 179 0.37 -5.68 -21.62
C TYR A 179 -0.14 -6.15 -23.00
N GLY A 180 -1.28 -5.65 -23.45
CA GLY A 180 -1.88 -6.05 -24.72
C GLY A 180 -1.02 -5.72 -25.94
N PHE A 181 -0.24 -4.63 -25.89
CA PHE A 181 0.64 -4.21 -26.98
C PHE A 181 2.09 -4.67 -26.85
N THR A 182 2.56 -4.99 -25.64
CA THR A 182 3.96 -5.39 -25.40
C THR A 182 4.10 -6.86 -25.03
N GLY A 183 3.03 -7.51 -24.55
CA GLY A 183 3.06 -8.89 -24.07
C GLY A 183 3.69 -9.07 -22.69
N THR A 184 4.12 -7.99 -22.01
CA THR A 184 4.74 -8.05 -20.70
C THR A 184 4.28 -6.93 -19.77
N THR A 185 4.36 -7.16 -18.45
CA THR A 185 4.12 -6.16 -17.40
C THR A 185 5.36 -5.89 -16.57
N GLU A 186 6.47 -6.58 -16.83
CA GLU A 186 7.73 -6.47 -16.10
C GLU A 186 8.50 -5.22 -16.52
N PHE A 187 9.00 -4.45 -15.56
CA PHE A 187 9.73 -3.22 -15.83
C PHE A 187 11.02 -3.44 -16.61
N GLY A 188 11.75 -4.52 -16.29
CA GLY A 188 12.99 -4.86 -16.98
C GLY A 188 12.76 -5.21 -18.45
N ALA A 189 11.76 -6.05 -18.74
CA ALA A 189 11.40 -6.44 -20.10
C ALA A 189 10.88 -5.23 -20.91
N LEU A 190 10.05 -4.39 -20.31
CA LEU A 190 9.58 -3.14 -20.96
C LEU A 190 10.76 -2.21 -21.29
N SER A 191 11.70 -2.04 -20.36
CA SER A 191 12.88 -1.19 -20.56
C SER A 191 13.74 -1.66 -21.72
N THR A 192 14.01 -2.97 -21.83
CA THR A 192 14.79 -3.53 -22.94
C THR A 192 14.09 -3.40 -24.28
N MET A 193 12.76 -3.67 -24.33
CA MET A 193 11.99 -3.51 -25.56
C MET A 193 12.04 -2.07 -26.09
N PHE A 194 11.89 -1.06 -25.22
CA PHE A 194 11.98 0.33 -25.65
C PHE A 194 13.40 0.76 -26.03
N ALA A 195 14.43 0.21 -25.40
CA ALA A 195 15.82 0.47 -25.75
C ALA A 195 16.20 -0.12 -27.13
N ASP A 196 15.61 -1.26 -27.48
CA ASP A 196 15.83 -1.95 -28.77
C ASP A 196 15.03 -1.33 -29.93
N GLY A 197 14.36 -0.21 -29.70
CA GLY A 197 13.64 0.53 -30.75
C GLY A 197 12.25 -0.04 -31.07
N PHE A 198 11.57 -0.59 -30.08
CA PHE A 198 10.19 -1.08 -30.21
C PHE A 198 9.27 0.00 -30.80
N GLU A 199 8.52 -0.36 -31.83
CA GLU A 199 7.62 0.56 -32.54
C GLU A 199 6.41 0.95 -31.64
N VAL A 200 6.36 2.22 -31.25
CA VAL A 200 5.34 2.71 -30.31
C VAL A 200 4.01 2.88 -31.05
N SER A 201 3.07 1.97 -30.80
CA SER A 201 1.71 2.05 -31.34
C SER A 201 0.87 3.11 -30.60
N VAL A 202 -0.15 3.63 -31.28
CA VAL A 202 -1.09 4.58 -30.66
C VAL A 202 -1.77 4.00 -29.43
N GLY A 203 -2.10 2.70 -29.43
CA GLY A 203 -2.70 2.03 -28.29
C GLY A 203 -1.77 1.95 -27.08
N LEU A 204 -0.47 1.77 -27.31
CA LEU A 204 0.54 1.81 -26.23
C LEU A 204 0.64 3.22 -25.62
N VAL A 205 0.57 4.28 -26.46
CA VAL A 205 0.55 5.67 -25.96
C VAL A 205 -0.66 5.90 -25.06
N PHE A 206 -1.85 5.44 -25.44
CA PHE A 206 -3.04 5.50 -24.58
C PHE A 206 -2.82 4.73 -23.26
N GLY A 207 -2.22 3.53 -23.31
CA GLY A 207 -1.87 2.76 -22.11
C GLY A 207 -0.98 3.54 -21.15
N LEU A 208 0.06 4.18 -21.65
CA LEU A 208 0.97 5.02 -20.87
C LEU A 208 0.26 6.26 -20.30
N VAL A 209 -0.59 6.92 -21.07
CA VAL A 209 -1.36 8.07 -20.61
C VAL A 209 -2.30 7.68 -19.48
N PHE A 210 -3.03 6.58 -19.60
CA PHE A 210 -3.90 6.08 -18.52
C PHE A 210 -3.11 5.67 -17.27
N LEU A 211 -1.97 5.00 -17.44
CA LEU A 211 -1.07 4.64 -16.33
C LEU A 211 -0.62 5.91 -15.58
N ILE A 212 -0.04 6.87 -16.30
CA ILE A 212 0.50 8.10 -15.70
C ILE A 212 -0.63 8.92 -15.06
N SER A 213 -1.78 9.05 -15.73
CA SER A 213 -2.92 9.78 -15.18
C SER A 213 -3.43 9.14 -13.88
N GLY A 214 -3.52 7.80 -13.83
CA GLY A 214 -3.93 7.08 -12.63
C GLY A 214 -2.94 7.25 -11.47
N LEU A 215 -1.64 7.17 -11.74
CA LEU A 215 -0.60 7.40 -10.74
C LEU A 215 -0.56 8.87 -10.28
N ALA A 216 -0.63 9.82 -11.21
CA ALA A 216 -0.64 11.25 -10.90
C ALA A 216 -1.86 11.62 -10.04
N PHE A 217 -3.03 11.08 -10.37
CA PHE A 217 -4.23 11.30 -9.56
C PHE A 217 -4.02 10.80 -8.13
N LYS A 218 -3.47 9.59 -7.94
CA LYS A 218 -3.20 9.05 -6.60
C LYS A 218 -2.15 9.83 -5.82
N ALA A 219 -1.18 10.43 -6.50
CA ALA A 219 -0.16 11.28 -5.87
C ALA A 219 -0.72 12.66 -5.46
N VAL A 220 -1.69 13.21 -6.20
CA VAL A 220 -2.16 14.60 -6.05
C VAL A 220 -3.57 14.70 -5.46
N SER A 221 -4.40 13.65 -5.52
CA SER A 221 -5.80 13.68 -5.09
C SER A 221 -5.99 14.15 -3.64
N TYR A 222 -5.04 13.86 -2.80
CA TYR A 222 -5.02 14.28 -1.40
C TYR A 222 -5.09 15.82 -1.25
N THR A 223 -4.36 16.57 -2.05
CA THR A 223 -4.36 18.04 -1.99
C THR A 223 -5.65 18.65 -2.53
N HIS A 224 -6.25 18.07 -3.57
CA HIS A 224 -7.49 18.57 -4.15
C HIS A 224 -8.74 18.25 -3.33
N LEU A 225 -8.74 17.14 -2.57
CA LEU A 225 -9.86 16.76 -1.71
C LEU A 225 -9.97 17.60 -0.44
N THR A 226 -8.87 18.19 0.01
CA THR A 226 -8.83 19.02 1.23
C THR A 226 -9.17 20.51 0.96
N LEU A 227 -8.94 21.01 -0.26
CA LEU A 227 -9.19 22.41 -0.62
C LEU A 227 -10.65 22.86 -0.50
N PRO A 228 -11.69 22.11 -0.91
CA PRO A 228 -13.07 22.54 -0.78
C PRO A 228 -13.62 22.56 0.65
N THR A 229 -12.99 21.85 1.58
CA THR A 229 -13.45 21.80 3.00
C THR A 229 -12.99 23.00 3.82
N ILE A 230 -12.03 23.79 3.30
CA ILE A 230 -11.52 24.99 3.97
C ILE A 230 -12.37 26.24 3.67
N TYR A 231 -13.15 26.24 2.59
CA TYR A 231 -13.94 27.39 2.14
C TYR A 231 -15.43 27.35 2.45
N SER A 232 -15.92 26.37 3.18
CA SER A 232 -17.28 26.36 3.71
C SER A 232 -17.29 26.82 5.19
N VAL A 233 -17.07 28.10 5.41
CA VAL A 233 -17.44 28.83 6.63
C VAL A 233 -18.70 29.63 6.34
#